data_262cd3e95106c8b9b2168e5f2edbb03e
#
_entry.id   262cd3e95106c8b9b2168e5f2edbb03e
#
_cell.length_a   1.000
_cell.length_b   1.000
_cell.length_c   1.000
_cell.angle_alpha   90.00
_cell.angle_beta   90.00
_cell.angle_gamma   90.00
#
_symmetry.space_group_name_H-M   'P 1'
#
loop_
_entity.id
_entity.type
_entity.pdbx_description
1 polymer ?
#
loop_
_entity_poly.entity_id
_entity_poly.type
_entity_poly.pdbx_seq_one_letter_code
_entity_poly.pdbx_strand_id
1 'polypeptide(L)'
;MSASVASRKEFWFRLNQNKLTPVGAFLIVLILVVCLITPLLPLIDPDETDLAVRLETPFNAKHWLGTDELGRDLLSRLLWGTRVSLAVGFAATFAAALIGSTIGLVSGYFGGRIDSLLMRLIDTIWAFPYLLLALAIVAAFGPGLLNALMAIAIVNIPFFARTVRGTTITLTNREFVMAARTSGAGHLDILFRELLPNCLLYTSPSPRDPM
;
A
#
# COMPACT_ATOMS: atom_id res chain seq x y z
N MET A 1 -25.11 -22.24 9.15
CA MET A 1 -25.56 -21.18 8.21
C MET A 1 -25.86 -19.83 8.86
N SER A 2 -25.80 -19.66 10.20
CA SER A 2 -26.16 -18.41 10.90
C SER A 2 -25.00 -17.43 11.18
N ALA A 3 -23.77 -17.89 11.24
CA ALA A 3 -22.62 -17.03 11.58
C ALA A 3 -22.23 -16.02 10.48
N SER A 4 -22.44 -16.34 9.21
CA SER A 4 -22.09 -15.47 8.08
C SER A 4 -23.02 -14.26 7.91
N VAL A 5 -24.29 -14.39 8.32
CA VAL A 5 -25.31 -13.34 8.20
C VAL A 5 -25.15 -12.31 9.32
N ALA A 6 -24.74 -12.73 10.52
CA ALA A 6 -24.45 -11.85 11.65
C ALA A 6 -23.23 -10.96 11.34
N SER A 7 -22.16 -11.55 10.78
CA SER A 7 -20.95 -10.85 10.36
C SER A 7 -21.23 -9.74 9.31
N ARG A 8 -22.13 -10.03 8.36
CA ARG A 8 -22.48 -9.05 7.29
C ARG A 8 -23.28 -7.87 7.82
N LYS A 9 -24.21 -8.09 8.75
CA LYS A 9 -24.98 -7.00 9.39
C LYS A 9 -24.11 -6.15 10.31
N GLU A 10 -23.21 -6.76 11.08
CA GLU A 10 -22.24 -6.03 11.90
C GLU A 10 -21.27 -5.20 11.06
N PHE A 11 -20.80 -5.72 9.93
CA PHE A 11 -19.95 -4.99 8.99
C PHE A 11 -20.66 -3.73 8.45
N TRP A 12 -21.90 -3.85 7.98
CA TRP A 12 -22.69 -2.71 7.51
C TRP A 12 -23.03 -1.72 8.63
N PHE A 13 -23.29 -2.21 9.84
CA PHE A 13 -23.54 -1.36 10.99
C PHE A 13 -22.30 -0.54 11.37
N ARG A 14 -21.11 -1.16 11.38
CA ARG A 14 -19.84 -0.47 11.66
C ARG A 14 -19.46 0.53 10.55
N LEU A 15 -19.70 0.19 9.28
CA LEU A 15 -19.51 1.10 8.16
C LEU A 15 -20.36 2.37 8.28
N ASN A 16 -21.56 2.27 8.87
CA ASN A 16 -22.49 3.39 8.97
C ASN A 16 -22.35 4.19 10.26
N GLN A 17 -21.55 3.74 11.22
CA GLN A 17 -21.30 4.48 12.46
C GLN A 17 -20.55 5.79 12.22
N ASN A 18 -19.70 5.84 11.22
CA ASN A 18 -18.95 7.05 10.87
C ASN A 18 -19.38 7.52 9.48
N LYS A 19 -20.02 8.68 9.38
CA LYS A 19 -20.54 9.23 8.12
C LYS A 19 -19.47 9.41 7.03
N LEU A 20 -18.19 9.50 7.41
CA LEU A 20 -17.07 9.62 6.47
C LEU A 20 -16.65 8.27 5.86
N THR A 21 -16.93 7.15 6.53
CA THR A 21 -16.54 5.82 6.04
C THR A 21 -17.22 5.43 4.73
N PRO A 22 -18.55 5.58 4.55
CA PRO A 22 -19.20 5.29 3.28
C PRO A 22 -18.73 6.23 2.16
N VAL A 23 -18.43 7.50 2.46
CA VAL A 23 -17.89 8.44 1.47
C VAL A 23 -16.49 7.99 1.01
N GLY A 24 -15.60 7.63 1.93
CA GLY A 24 -14.28 7.10 1.60
C GLY A 24 -14.36 5.80 0.79
N ALA A 25 -15.23 4.87 1.20
CA ALA A 25 -15.46 3.64 0.47
C ALA A 25 -16.00 3.88 -0.95
N PHE A 26 -16.96 4.81 -1.10
CA PHE A 26 -17.48 5.21 -2.40
C PHE A 26 -16.39 5.76 -3.31
N LEU A 27 -15.53 6.66 -2.81
CA LEU A 27 -14.43 7.24 -3.60
C LEU A 27 -13.43 6.17 -4.05
N ILE A 28 -13.07 5.24 -3.17
CA ILE A 28 -12.16 4.12 -3.53
C ILE A 28 -12.80 3.26 -4.62
N VAL A 29 -14.06 2.87 -4.45
CA VAL A 29 -14.77 2.08 -5.46
C VAL A 29 -14.89 2.83 -6.78
N LEU A 30 -15.20 4.13 -6.74
CA LEU A 30 -15.29 4.97 -7.93
C LEU A 30 -13.97 4.98 -8.70
N ILE A 31 -12.83 5.21 -8.01
CA ILE A 31 -11.51 5.22 -8.63
C ILE A 31 -11.17 3.85 -9.24
N LEU A 32 -11.47 2.75 -8.54
CA LEU A 32 -11.25 1.40 -9.06
C LEU A 32 -12.11 1.11 -10.29
N VAL A 33 -13.37 1.50 -10.27
CA VAL A 33 -14.29 1.34 -11.40
C VAL A 33 -13.80 2.15 -12.61
N VAL A 34 -13.42 3.41 -12.41
CA VAL A 34 -12.83 4.24 -13.47
C VAL A 34 -11.58 3.58 -14.04
N CYS A 35 -10.69 3.09 -13.20
CA CYS A 35 -9.47 2.40 -13.61
C CYS A 35 -9.75 1.15 -14.46
N LEU A 36 -10.79 0.37 -14.11
CA LEU A 36 -11.18 -0.83 -14.84
C LEU A 36 -11.89 -0.52 -16.18
N ILE A 37 -12.70 0.53 -16.21
CA ILE A 37 -13.48 0.90 -17.40
C ILE A 37 -12.63 1.66 -18.42
N THR A 38 -11.58 2.38 -18.00
CA THR A 38 -10.71 3.18 -18.89
C THR A 38 -10.34 2.50 -20.22
N PRO A 39 -9.90 1.22 -20.27
CA PRO A 39 -9.52 0.59 -21.54
C PRO A 39 -10.71 0.26 -22.44
N LEU A 40 -11.94 0.32 -21.93
CA LEU A 40 -13.17 0.08 -22.71
C LEU A 40 -13.74 1.36 -23.29
N LEU A 41 -13.27 2.52 -22.84
CA LEU A 41 -13.73 3.81 -23.33
C LEU A 41 -13.07 4.14 -24.67
N PRO A 42 -13.79 4.73 -25.62
CA PRO A 42 -13.25 5.21 -26.89
C PRO A 42 -12.47 6.53 -26.67
N LEU A 43 -11.36 6.45 -25.95
CA LEU A 43 -10.51 7.59 -25.63
C LEU A 43 -9.48 7.81 -26.72
N ILE A 44 -9.07 9.07 -26.88
CA ILE A 44 -7.91 9.45 -27.70
C ILE A 44 -6.64 8.86 -27.02
N ASP A 45 -5.65 8.48 -27.81
CA ASP A 45 -4.37 8.00 -27.26
C ASP A 45 -3.79 9.06 -26.30
N PRO A 46 -3.47 8.75 -25.04
CA PRO A 46 -2.96 9.71 -24.06
C PRO A 46 -1.61 10.33 -24.46
N ASP A 47 -0.86 9.71 -25.37
CA ASP A 47 0.43 10.17 -25.85
C ASP A 47 0.36 10.82 -27.25
N GLU A 48 -0.81 10.82 -27.90
CA GLU A 48 -1.02 11.50 -29.17
C GLU A 48 -0.84 13.01 -29.00
N THR A 49 0.09 13.59 -29.76
CA THR A 49 0.42 15.01 -29.72
C THR A 49 -0.11 15.73 -30.95
N ASP A 50 -0.89 16.79 -30.78
CA ASP A 50 -1.37 17.67 -31.85
C ASP A 50 -1.16 19.14 -31.46
N LEU A 51 -0.08 19.73 -31.99
CA LEU A 51 0.28 21.12 -31.67
C LEU A 51 -0.73 22.16 -32.21
N ALA A 52 -1.62 21.76 -33.14
CA ALA A 52 -2.65 22.66 -33.67
C ALA A 52 -3.75 22.95 -32.63
N VAL A 53 -3.99 22.02 -31.69
CA VAL A 53 -4.99 22.11 -30.62
C VAL A 53 -4.35 22.33 -29.26
N ARG A 54 -3.16 22.93 -29.22
CA ARG A 54 -2.42 23.21 -27.98
C ARG A 54 -3.19 24.14 -27.06
N LEU A 55 -3.28 23.79 -25.77
CA LEU A 55 -3.93 24.58 -24.70
C LEU A 55 -5.39 24.93 -25.01
N GLU A 56 -6.11 24.05 -25.68
CA GLU A 56 -7.55 24.21 -25.84
C GLU A 56 -8.28 24.22 -24.51
N THR A 57 -9.29 25.05 -24.41
CA THR A 57 -10.13 25.16 -23.20
C THR A 57 -11.01 23.93 -23.00
N PRO A 58 -11.37 23.59 -21.75
CA PRO A 58 -12.31 22.53 -21.45
C PRO A 58 -13.67 22.73 -22.12
N PHE A 59 -14.41 21.61 -22.24
CA PHE A 59 -15.77 21.53 -22.85
C PHE A 59 -15.80 21.76 -24.36
N ASN A 60 -14.71 21.47 -25.05
CA ASN A 60 -14.70 21.37 -26.50
C ASN A 60 -15.32 20.03 -26.94
N ALA A 61 -15.91 19.97 -28.15
CA ALA A 61 -16.56 18.77 -28.68
C ALA A 61 -15.63 17.55 -28.78
N LYS A 62 -14.32 17.76 -28.99
CA LYS A 62 -13.31 16.73 -29.13
C LYS A 62 -12.52 16.49 -27.83
N HIS A 63 -12.27 17.52 -27.03
CA HIS A 63 -11.43 17.49 -25.83
C HIS A 63 -12.22 17.99 -24.61
N TRP A 64 -12.86 17.06 -23.88
CA TRP A 64 -13.74 17.39 -22.76
C TRP A 64 -13.08 18.16 -21.62
N LEU A 65 -11.83 17.85 -21.30
CA LEU A 65 -11.04 18.59 -20.30
C LEU A 65 -10.01 19.53 -20.93
N GLY A 66 -10.05 19.69 -22.25
CA GLY A 66 -9.06 20.46 -22.99
C GLY A 66 -7.77 19.68 -23.24
N THR A 67 -6.72 20.39 -23.66
CA THR A 67 -5.42 19.82 -24.02
C THR A 67 -4.27 20.47 -23.25
N ASP A 68 -3.17 19.76 -23.18
CA ASP A 68 -1.94 20.23 -22.51
C ASP A 68 -1.06 21.09 -23.48
N GLU A 69 0.16 21.42 -23.01
CA GLU A 69 1.14 22.20 -23.78
C GLU A 69 1.59 21.51 -25.06
N LEU A 70 1.40 20.21 -25.21
CA LEU A 70 1.76 19.43 -26.39
C LEU A 70 0.51 19.07 -27.22
N GLY A 71 -0.67 19.60 -26.87
CA GLY A 71 -1.94 19.29 -27.52
C GLY A 71 -2.51 17.91 -27.21
N ARG A 72 -2.05 17.25 -26.15
CA ARG A 72 -2.53 15.92 -25.73
C ARG A 72 -3.81 16.05 -24.93
N ASP A 73 -4.74 15.10 -25.09
CA ASP A 73 -6.04 15.12 -24.40
C ASP A 73 -5.89 14.89 -22.88
N LEU A 74 -6.31 15.88 -22.09
CA LEU A 74 -6.18 15.84 -20.64
C LEU A 74 -7.07 14.76 -19.99
N LEU A 75 -8.27 14.48 -20.54
CA LEU A 75 -9.14 13.45 -20.01
C LEU A 75 -8.53 12.07 -20.17
N SER A 76 -8.03 11.73 -21.34
CA SER A 76 -7.36 10.47 -21.62
C SER A 76 -6.14 10.28 -20.71
N ARG A 77 -5.32 11.31 -20.59
CA ARG A 77 -4.13 11.28 -19.72
C ARG A 77 -4.48 11.09 -18.25
N LEU A 78 -5.54 11.75 -17.76
CA LEU A 78 -5.98 11.59 -16.37
C LEU A 78 -6.44 10.16 -16.10
N LEU A 79 -7.26 9.60 -16.98
CA LEU A 79 -7.82 8.26 -16.82
C LEU A 79 -6.74 7.17 -16.92
N TRP A 80 -5.88 7.22 -17.93
CA TRP A 80 -4.77 6.29 -18.08
C TRP A 80 -3.72 6.47 -16.98
N GLY A 81 -3.40 7.72 -16.60
CA GLY A 81 -2.49 8.04 -15.52
C GLY A 81 -2.96 7.52 -14.17
N THR A 82 -4.26 7.56 -13.88
CA THR A 82 -4.86 6.97 -12.67
C THR A 82 -4.55 5.47 -12.60
N ARG A 83 -4.69 4.77 -13.71
CA ARG A 83 -4.41 3.33 -13.80
C ARG A 83 -2.96 2.99 -13.50
N VAL A 84 -2.03 3.74 -14.12
CA VAL A 84 -0.59 3.58 -13.88
C VAL A 84 -0.24 3.90 -12.43
N SER A 85 -0.76 5.01 -11.89
CA SER A 85 -0.50 5.43 -10.51
C SER A 85 -1.00 4.41 -9.49
N LEU A 86 -2.20 3.83 -9.69
CA LEU A 86 -2.73 2.79 -8.82
C LEU A 86 -1.89 1.51 -8.89
N ALA A 87 -1.51 1.08 -10.10
CA ALA A 87 -0.69 -0.13 -10.28
C ALA A 87 0.68 0.01 -9.59
N VAL A 88 1.35 1.14 -9.81
CA VAL A 88 2.65 1.43 -9.18
C VAL A 88 2.53 1.56 -7.67
N GLY A 89 1.56 2.35 -7.19
CA GLY A 89 1.34 2.55 -5.76
C GLY A 89 1.03 1.25 -5.02
N PHE A 90 0.15 0.42 -5.60
CA PHE A 90 -0.19 -0.88 -5.02
C PHE A 90 1.01 -1.84 -5.04
N ALA A 91 1.70 -1.98 -6.18
CA ALA A 91 2.83 -2.88 -6.32
C ALA A 91 4.00 -2.48 -5.40
N ALA A 92 4.33 -1.18 -5.34
CA ALA A 92 5.38 -0.67 -4.46
C ALA A 92 5.05 -0.88 -2.98
N THR A 93 3.81 -0.57 -2.57
CA THR A 93 3.35 -0.76 -1.19
C THR A 93 3.32 -2.24 -0.82
N PHE A 94 2.85 -3.10 -1.71
CA PHE A 94 2.82 -4.54 -1.49
C PHE A 94 4.23 -5.12 -1.34
N ALA A 95 5.17 -4.73 -2.20
CA ALA A 95 6.57 -5.14 -2.11
C ALA A 95 7.21 -4.66 -0.79
N ALA A 96 7.01 -3.39 -0.43
CA ALA A 96 7.49 -2.83 0.83
C ALA A 96 6.88 -3.53 2.05
N ALA A 97 5.58 -3.82 2.03
CA ALA A 97 4.89 -4.54 3.08
C ALA A 97 5.40 -5.97 3.23
N LEU A 98 5.59 -6.70 2.12
CA LEU A 98 6.10 -8.06 2.15
C LEU A 98 7.52 -8.13 2.75
N ILE A 99 8.43 -7.31 2.22
CA ILE A 99 9.83 -7.30 2.67
C ILE A 99 9.92 -6.75 4.10
N GLY A 100 9.30 -5.60 4.36
CA GLY A 100 9.32 -4.96 5.67
C GLY A 100 8.68 -5.82 6.77
N SER A 101 7.53 -6.43 6.49
CA SER A 101 6.87 -7.31 7.45
C SER A 101 7.71 -8.55 7.76
N THR A 102 8.37 -9.13 6.76
CA THR A 102 9.28 -10.27 6.98
C THR A 102 10.45 -9.88 7.88
N ILE A 103 11.08 -8.72 7.61
CA ILE A 103 12.16 -8.18 8.45
C ILE A 103 11.66 -7.92 9.88
N GLY A 104 10.50 -7.28 10.02
CA GLY A 104 9.89 -6.97 11.31
C GLY A 104 9.53 -8.21 12.13
N LEU A 105 8.94 -9.24 11.48
CA LEU A 105 8.63 -10.52 12.11
C LEU A 105 9.88 -11.22 12.62
N VAL A 106 10.90 -11.37 11.77
CA VAL A 106 12.17 -12.02 12.14
C VAL A 106 12.84 -11.26 13.26
N SER A 107 12.96 -9.95 13.14
CA SER A 107 13.57 -9.07 14.14
C SER A 107 12.84 -9.15 15.49
N GLY A 108 11.51 -9.00 15.51
CA GLY A 108 10.70 -9.02 16.72
C GLY A 108 10.64 -10.40 17.41
N TYR A 109 10.70 -11.49 16.63
CA TYR A 109 10.63 -12.85 17.14
C TYR A 109 11.94 -13.34 17.74
N PHE A 110 13.07 -13.18 17.03
CA PHE A 110 14.37 -13.67 17.48
C PHE A 110 15.03 -12.72 18.48
N GLY A 111 14.80 -11.42 18.35
CA GLY A 111 15.37 -10.44 19.27
C GLY A 111 16.91 -10.37 19.24
N GLY A 112 17.49 -9.81 20.29
CA GLY A 112 18.94 -9.81 20.54
C GLY A 112 19.78 -9.26 19.40
N ARG A 113 20.82 -10.01 18.96
CA ARG A 113 21.75 -9.58 17.90
C ARG A 113 21.10 -9.51 16.52
N ILE A 114 20.14 -10.40 16.21
CA ILE A 114 19.42 -10.41 14.94
C ILE A 114 18.56 -9.15 14.81
N ASP A 115 17.82 -8.84 15.85
CA ASP A 115 17.05 -7.61 15.93
C ASP A 115 17.94 -6.37 15.75
N SER A 116 19.03 -6.31 16.51
CA SER A 116 19.97 -5.18 16.47
C SER A 116 20.57 -4.97 15.08
N LEU A 117 20.94 -6.06 14.38
CA LEU A 117 21.51 -5.98 13.04
C LEU A 117 20.47 -5.51 12.01
N LEU A 118 19.30 -6.17 12.00
CA LEU A 118 18.24 -5.85 11.04
C LEU A 118 17.73 -4.41 11.23
N MET A 119 17.53 -3.98 12.47
CA MET A 119 17.08 -2.61 12.73
C MET A 119 18.13 -1.56 12.38
N ARG A 120 19.42 -1.83 12.54
CA ARG A 120 20.48 -0.92 12.07
C ARG A 120 20.43 -0.71 10.55
N LEU A 121 20.18 -1.77 9.78
CA LEU A 121 20.00 -1.64 8.33
C LEU A 121 18.77 -0.79 8.00
N ILE A 122 17.66 -1.04 8.67
CA ILE A 122 16.43 -0.27 8.53
C ILE A 122 16.64 1.20 8.93
N ASP A 123 17.35 1.45 10.02
CA ASP A 123 17.66 2.79 10.50
C ASP A 123 18.56 3.55 9.53
N THR A 124 19.46 2.87 8.84
CA THR A 124 20.29 3.47 7.79
C THR A 124 19.44 4.00 6.65
N ILE A 125 18.43 3.22 6.20
CA ILE A 125 17.49 3.68 5.16
C ILE A 125 16.67 4.88 5.67
N TRP A 126 16.21 4.81 6.91
CA TRP A 126 15.38 5.86 7.51
C TRP A 126 16.15 7.15 7.82
N ALA A 127 17.48 7.09 7.94
CA ALA A 127 18.32 8.27 8.19
C ALA A 127 18.31 9.25 7.01
N PHE A 128 17.97 8.80 5.81
CA PHE A 128 17.88 9.68 4.64
C PHE A 128 16.50 10.34 4.55
N PRO A 129 16.43 11.63 4.18
CA PRO A 129 15.16 12.25 3.81
C PRO A 129 14.49 11.47 2.69
N TYR A 130 13.21 11.11 2.90
CA TYR A 130 12.41 10.26 2.00
C TYR A 130 12.56 10.61 0.51
N LEU A 131 12.32 11.88 0.16
CA LEU A 131 12.41 12.34 -1.23
C LEU A 131 13.83 12.29 -1.80
N LEU A 132 14.83 12.61 -0.99
CA LEU A 132 16.22 12.59 -1.44
C LEU A 132 16.69 11.15 -1.74
N LEU A 133 16.31 10.19 -0.90
CA LEU A 133 16.64 8.78 -1.14
C LEU A 133 15.95 8.26 -2.41
N ALA A 134 14.66 8.56 -2.58
CA ALA A 134 13.93 8.15 -3.78
C ALA A 134 14.55 8.75 -5.06
N LEU A 135 14.89 10.04 -5.04
CA LEU A 135 15.56 10.69 -6.17
C LEU A 135 16.95 10.12 -6.43
N ALA A 136 17.73 9.82 -5.38
CA ALA A 136 19.05 9.21 -5.53
C ALA A 136 18.96 7.82 -6.19
N ILE A 137 17.96 7.00 -5.80
CA ILE A 137 17.73 5.69 -6.42
C ILE A 137 17.38 5.85 -7.91
N VAL A 138 16.45 6.75 -8.25
CA VAL A 138 16.07 7.00 -9.65
C VAL A 138 17.24 7.58 -10.45
N ALA A 139 18.05 8.44 -9.85
CA ALA A 139 19.25 8.98 -10.51
C ALA A 139 20.31 7.90 -10.79
N ALA A 140 20.46 6.93 -9.88
CA ALA A 140 21.44 5.84 -10.03
C ALA A 140 21.02 4.79 -11.05
N PHE A 141 19.72 4.42 -11.09
CA PHE A 141 19.20 3.37 -11.97
C PHE A 141 18.59 3.90 -13.27
N GLY A 142 18.46 5.22 -13.40
CA GLY A 142 17.87 5.89 -14.55
C GLY A 142 16.35 6.08 -14.44
N PRO A 143 15.76 6.88 -15.35
CA PRO A 143 14.32 7.11 -15.40
C PRO A 143 13.59 5.82 -15.85
N GLY A 144 12.42 5.58 -15.30
CA GLY A 144 11.55 4.45 -15.67
C GLY A 144 10.57 4.06 -14.59
N LEU A 145 9.46 3.50 -15.02
CA LEU A 145 8.35 3.12 -14.12
C LEU A 145 8.80 2.08 -13.08
N LEU A 146 9.57 1.09 -13.49
CA LEU A 146 10.09 0.05 -12.60
C LEU A 146 11.07 0.62 -11.57
N ASN A 147 11.95 1.54 -11.99
CA ASN A 147 12.92 2.18 -11.10
C ASN A 147 12.22 3.07 -10.08
N ALA A 148 11.18 3.81 -10.49
CA ALA A 148 10.33 4.57 -9.59
C ALA A 148 9.59 3.67 -8.58
N LEU A 149 9.03 2.54 -9.05
CA LEU A 149 8.40 1.55 -8.18
C LEU A 149 9.38 1.01 -7.14
N MET A 150 10.59 0.62 -7.57
CA MET A 150 11.63 0.13 -6.64
C MET A 150 12.02 1.20 -5.62
N ALA A 151 12.20 2.46 -6.06
CA ALA A 151 12.52 3.56 -5.16
C ALA A 151 11.45 3.75 -4.09
N ILE A 152 10.16 3.80 -4.49
CA ILE A 152 9.03 3.94 -3.58
C ILE A 152 8.97 2.74 -2.62
N ALA A 153 9.17 1.51 -3.11
CA ALA A 153 9.15 0.32 -2.27
C ALA A 153 10.25 0.36 -1.20
N ILE A 154 11.50 0.61 -1.60
CA ILE A 154 12.67 0.63 -0.68
C ILE A 154 12.46 1.66 0.43
N VAL A 155 12.01 2.84 0.09
CA VAL A 155 11.83 3.94 1.07
C VAL A 155 10.69 3.64 2.06
N ASN A 156 9.71 2.82 1.69
CA ASN A 156 8.61 2.42 2.56
C ASN A 156 8.89 1.15 3.40
N ILE A 157 9.89 0.34 3.08
CA ILE A 157 10.26 -0.86 3.86
C ILE A 157 10.40 -0.56 5.37
N PRO A 158 11.08 0.50 5.80
CA PRO A 158 11.27 0.80 7.22
C PRO A 158 9.99 0.98 8.01
N PHE A 159 8.97 1.59 7.39
CA PHE A 159 7.67 1.80 8.02
C PHE A 159 7.02 0.45 8.40
N PHE A 160 6.95 -0.49 7.45
CA PHE A 160 6.38 -1.81 7.70
C PHE A 160 7.24 -2.63 8.67
N ALA A 161 8.56 -2.59 8.52
CA ALA A 161 9.48 -3.33 9.38
C ALA A 161 9.32 -2.93 10.85
N ARG A 162 9.29 -1.64 11.16
CA ARG A 162 9.13 -1.15 12.53
C ARG A 162 7.76 -1.44 13.10
N THR A 163 6.70 -1.23 12.31
CA THR A 163 5.32 -1.48 12.73
C THR A 163 5.13 -2.95 13.10
N VAL A 164 5.52 -3.86 12.20
CA VAL A 164 5.37 -5.31 12.42
C VAL A 164 6.28 -5.80 13.54
N ARG A 165 7.51 -5.28 13.66
CA ARG A 165 8.40 -5.60 14.78
C ARG A 165 7.76 -5.28 16.13
N GLY A 166 7.21 -4.07 16.28
CA GLY A 166 6.55 -3.66 17.53
C GLY A 166 5.40 -4.60 17.93
N THR A 167 4.54 -4.92 16.95
CA THR A 167 3.43 -5.87 17.15
C THR A 167 3.96 -7.28 17.45
N THR A 168 4.99 -7.76 16.77
CA THR A 168 5.57 -9.08 16.96
C THR A 168 6.14 -9.24 18.37
N ILE A 169 6.87 -8.25 18.89
CA ILE A 169 7.40 -8.27 20.26
C ILE A 169 6.27 -8.44 21.27
N THR A 170 5.17 -7.71 21.08
CA THR A 170 3.99 -7.79 21.96
C THR A 170 3.33 -9.17 21.89
N LEU A 171 3.16 -9.72 20.69
CA LEU A 171 2.51 -11.00 20.47
C LEU A 171 3.35 -12.20 20.90
N THR A 172 4.67 -12.12 20.78
CA THR A 172 5.60 -13.21 21.13
C THR A 172 5.49 -13.62 22.61
N ASN A 173 5.04 -12.71 23.46
CA ASN A 173 4.83 -12.94 24.89
C ASN A 173 3.40 -13.37 25.24
N ARG A 174 2.52 -13.58 24.25
CA ARG A 174 1.15 -14.04 24.50
C ARG A 174 1.07 -15.55 24.72
N GLU A 175 0.03 -15.97 25.47
CA GLU A 175 -0.19 -17.36 25.85
C GLU A 175 -0.26 -18.33 24.67
N PHE A 176 -0.88 -17.94 23.55
CA PHE A 176 -1.01 -18.79 22.37
C PHE A 176 0.36 -19.12 21.74
N VAL A 177 1.33 -18.17 21.76
CA VAL A 177 2.68 -18.43 21.26
C VAL A 177 3.45 -19.35 22.23
N MET A 178 3.26 -19.17 23.52
CA MET A 178 3.85 -20.09 24.54
C MET A 178 3.27 -21.50 24.40
N ALA A 179 1.96 -21.63 24.21
CA ALA A 179 1.32 -22.92 23.96
C ALA A 179 1.83 -23.59 22.69
N ALA A 180 2.00 -22.85 21.59
CA ALA A 180 2.57 -23.37 20.37
C ALA A 180 4.00 -23.90 20.57
N ARG A 181 4.83 -23.14 21.31
CA ARG A 181 6.21 -23.58 21.67
C ARG A 181 6.23 -24.84 22.51
N THR A 182 5.38 -24.93 23.54
CA THR A 182 5.28 -26.11 24.40
C THR A 182 4.74 -27.34 23.66
N SER A 183 3.93 -27.14 22.63
CA SER A 183 3.44 -28.20 21.72
C SER A 183 4.49 -28.64 20.69
N GLY A 184 5.70 -28.06 20.69
CA GLY A 184 6.79 -28.43 19.78
C GLY A 184 6.70 -27.80 18.39
N ALA A 185 5.93 -26.74 18.20
CA ALA A 185 5.86 -26.03 16.93
C ALA A 185 7.23 -25.42 16.54
N GLY A 186 7.62 -25.59 15.28
CA GLY A 186 8.86 -25.02 14.76
C GLY A 186 8.81 -23.49 14.65
N HIS A 187 9.99 -22.86 14.59
CA HIS A 187 10.07 -21.38 14.47
C HIS A 187 9.32 -20.83 13.26
N LEU A 188 9.35 -21.51 12.11
CA LEU A 188 8.64 -21.08 10.91
C LEU A 188 7.12 -21.20 11.06
N ASP A 189 6.63 -22.26 11.71
CA ASP A 189 5.21 -22.41 11.98
C ASP A 189 4.69 -21.31 12.90
N ILE A 190 5.47 -20.98 13.96
CA ILE A 190 5.12 -19.88 14.86
C ILE A 190 5.10 -18.53 14.11
N LEU A 191 6.11 -18.25 13.26
CA LEU A 191 6.19 -17.00 12.52
C LEU A 191 5.04 -16.84 11.53
N PHE A 192 4.76 -17.85 10.70
CA PHE A 192 3.82 -17.72 9.59
C PHE A 192 2.38 -18.12 9.93
N ARG A 193 2.18 -19.05 10.87
CA ARG A 193 0.83 -19.52 11.25
C ARG A 193 0.26 -18.81 12.46
N GLU A 194 1.12 -18.43 13.42
CA GLU A 194 0.66 -17.81 14.65
C GLU A 194 0.86 -16.28 14.63
N LEU A 195 2.07 -15.81 14.34
CA LEU A 195 2.40 -14.38 14.46
C LEU A 195 1.90 -13.56 13.27
N LEU A 196 2.20 -13.97 12.04
CA LEU A 196 1.86 -13.17 10.85
C LEU A 196 0.36 -12.87 10.72
N PRO A 197 -0.56 -13.84 10.83
CA PRO A 197 -2.00 -13.54 10.75
C PRO A 197 -2.46 -12.65 11.90
N ASN A 198 -1.95 -12.86 13.10
CA ASN A 198 -2.30 -12.05 14.25
C ASN A 198 -1.70 -10.63 14.17
N CYS A 199 -0.49 -10.44 13.61
CA CYS A 199 0.04 -9.11 13.33
C CYS A 199 -0.86 -8.32 12.39
N LEU A 200 -1.39 -8.94 11.34
CA LEU A 200 -2.30 -8.29 10.40
C LEU A 200 -3.64 -7.90 11.04
N LEU A 201 -4.13 -8.68 12.00
CA LEU A 201 -5.35 -8.38 12.74
C LEU A 201 -5.15 -7.28 13.80
N TYR A 202 -3.98 -7.26 14.46
CA TYR A 202 -3.66 -6.28 15.52
C TYR A 202 -3.26 -4.90 15.01
N THR A 203 -2.99 -4.74 13.73
CA THR A 203 -2.81 -3.41 13.11
C THR A 203 -4.12 -2.63 13.01
N SER A 204 -5.27 -3.27 13.25
CA SER A 204 -6.55 -2.58 13.40
C SER A 204 -6.78 -2.25 14.87
N PRO A 205 -6.96 -0.96 15.25
CA PRO A 205 -7.28 -0.60 16.62
C PRO A 205 -8.57 -1.31 17.05
N SER A 206 -8.47 -2.10 18.12
CA SER A 206 -9.66 -2.76 18.69
C SER A 206 -10.60 -1.69 19.24
N PRO A 207 -11.92 -1.77 18.96
CA PRO A 207 -12.89 -0.85 19.56
C PRO A 207 -13.05 -1.02 21.07
N ARG A 208 -12.25 -1.89 21.70
CA ARG A 208 -12.26 -2.17 23.16
C ARG A 208 -11.09 -1.54 23.92
N ASP A 209 -10.13 -0.90 23.22
CA ASP A 209 -9.09 -0.16 23.91
C ASP A 209 -9.67 1.21 24.31
N PRO A 210 -9.90 1.48 25.62
CA PRO A 210 -10.33 2.80 26.06
C PRO A 210 -9.20 3.79 25.77
N MET A 211 -9.54 4.89 25.10
CA MET A 211 -8.67 6.06 24.99
C MET A 211 -8.44 6.69 26.35
#